data_84c74c1e0c725cd0beecb07f87ceac7b
#
_entry.id   84c74c1e0c725cd0beecb07f87ceac7b
#
_cell.length_a   1.000
_cell.length_b   1.000
_cell.length_c   1.000
_cell.angle_alpha   90.00
_cell.angle_beta   90.00
_cell.angle_gamma   90.00
#
_symmetry.space_group_name_H-M   'P 1'
#
loop_
_entity.id
_entity.type
_entity.pdbx_description
1 polymer ?
#
loop_
_entity_poly.entity_id
_entity_poly.type
_entity_poly.pdbx_seq_one_letter_code
_entity_poly.pdbx_strand_id
1 'polypeptide(L)'
;MVLPTGIKRLALAAAGAPLVATMTIVMLASPSSAAPQPVKAAVVSHASSDHVFRTLHTGLRVRKRPSTSAKIVAVLGTVGSKVTVNCFTRGSTVFGDNVWYHIVQPRDGFVAGFYLATGGDPAAGIRHC
;
A
#
# COMPACT_ATOMS: atom_id res chain seq x y z
N MET A 1 -37.65 -13.43 41.08
CA MET A 1 -37.02 -12.49 40.17
C MET A 1 -37.58 -11.13 40.47
N VAL A 2 -36.82 -10.34 41.13
CA VAL A 2 -37.27 -9.02 41.59
C VAL A 2 -36.45 -7.97 40.87
N LEU A 3 -37.12 -7.16 40.09
CA LEU A 3 -36.56 -5.95 39.51
C LEU A 3 -36.61 -4.84 40.56
N PRO A 4 -35.51 -4.21 40.89
CA PRO A 4 -35.59 -3.02 41.71
C PRO A 4 -35.93 -1.82 40.85
N THR A 5 -37.12 -1.34 41.02
CA THR A 5 -37.59 -0.03 40.60
C THR A 5 -36.93 1.01 41.50
N GLY A 6 -36.20 1.93 40.94
CA GLY A 6 -35.60 2.99 41.71
C GLY A 6 -35.04 4.12 40.84
N ILE A 7 -35.88 4.70 40.03
CA ILE A 7 -35.49 5.92 39.31
C ILE A 7 -35.96 7.11 40.13
N LYS A 8 -35.11 7.62 40.96
CA LYS A 8 -35.33 8.96 41.55
C LYS A 8 -34.83 9.97 40.51
N ARG A 9 -35.77 10.54 39.84
CA ARG A 9 -35.51 11.73 39.03
C ARG A 9 -35.27 12.89 39.99
N LEU A 10 -34.06 13.29 40.17
CA LEU A 10 -33.76 14.62 40.70
C LEU A 10 -33.77 15.57 39.51
N ALA A 11 -34.85 16.29 39.40
CA ALA A 11 -34.91 17.46 38.57
C ALA A 11 -34.19 18.58 39.34
N LEU A 12 -32.98 18.84 38.98
CA LEU A 12 -32.28 20.05 39.39
C LEU A 12 -32.48 21.08 38.32
N ALA A 13 -33.48 21.91 38.51
CA ALA A 13 -33.60 23.13 37.73
C ALA A 13 -32.54 24.11 38.22
N ALA A 14 -31.43 24.13 37.59
CA ALA A 14 -30.46 25.21 37.75
C ALA A 14 -30.83 26.30 36.74
N ALA A 15 -31.44 27.31 37.19
CA ALA A 15 -31.53 28.56 36.44
C ALA A 15 -30.14 29.18 36.39
N GLY A 16 -29.40 28.81 35.38
CA GLY A 16 -28.13 29.44 35.04
C GLY A 16 -28.38 30.71 34.27
N ALA A 17 -28.00 31.83 34.84
CA ALA A 17 -28.03 33.09 34.12
C ALA A 17 -27.25 33.01 32.81
N PRO A 18 -27.73 33.66 31.77
CA PRO A 18 -26.97 33.75 30.53
C PRO A 18 -25.82 34.71 30.76
N LEU A 19 -24.68 34.20 31.02
CA LEU A 19 -23.46 34.92 30.75
C LEU A 19 -23.32 35.03 29.25
N VAL A 20 -23.73 36.16 28.73
CA VAL A 20 -23.38 36.54 27.39
C VAL A 20 -21.90 36.84 27.42
N ALA A 21 -21.12 35.81 27.32
CA ALA A 21 -19.74 35.96 26.92
C ALA A 21 -19.77 36.28 25.45
N THR A 22 -19.71 37.52 25.12
CA THR A 22 -19.33 37.94 23.79
C THR A 22 -17.90 37.48 23.57
N MET A 23 -17.74 36.23 23.17
CA MET A 23 -16.51 35.79 22.57
C MET A 23 -16.44 36.50 21.25
N THR A 24 -15.76 37.59 21.24
CA THR A 24 -15.11 38.05 20.01
C THR A 24 -14.14 36.95 19.60
N ILE A 25 -14.64 36.07 18.77
CA ILE A 25 -13.74 35.20 18.02
C ILE A 25 -12.97 36.14 17.12
N VAL A 26 -11.84 36.56 17.60
CA VAL A 26 -10.82 37.06 16.72
C VAL A 26 -10.46 35.84 15.87
N MET A 27 -11.12 35.69 14.79
CA MET A 27 -10.61 34.87 13.73
C MET A 27 -9.31 35.52 13.31
N LEU A 28 -8.27 35.20 13.99
CA LEU A 28 -6.98 35.22 13.41
C LEU A 28 -7.10 34.24 12.25
N ALA A 29 -7.51 34.77 11.12
CA ALA A 29 -7.19 34.12 9.89
C ALA A 29 -5.69 33.93 9.95
N SER A 30 -5.30 32.76 10.39
CA SER A 30 -3.96 32.31 10.11
C SER A 30 -3.81 32.57 8.64
N PRO A 31 -2.94 33.47 8.20
CA PRO A 31 -2.59 33.42 6.84
C PRO A 31 -2.08 32.01 6.68
N SER A 32 -2.90 31.16 6.12
CA SER A 32 -2.34 30.02 5.46
C SER A 32 -1.47 30.63 4.39
N SER A 33 -0.32 31.05 4.79
CA SER A 33 0.74 31.21 3.88
C SER A 33 1.08 29.78 3.45
N ALA A 34 0.21 29.27 2.63
CA ALA A 34 0.69 28.47 1.57
C ALA A 34 1.62 29.40 0.81
N ALA A 35 2.76 29.69 1.40
CA ALA A 35 3.89 30.05 0.60
C ALA A 35 3.88 29.00 -0.48
N PRO A 36 3.75 29.38 -1.76
CA PRO A 36 3.92 28.40 -2.80
C PRO A 36 5.26 27.80 -2.46
N GLN A 37 5.20 26.62 -1.89
CA GLN A 37 6.41 25.85 -1.73
C GLN A 37 6.97 25.85 -3.12
N PRO A 38 8.18 26.37 -3.32
CA PRO A 38 8.77 26.19 -4.61
C PRO A 38 8.61 24.72 -4.85
N VAL A 39 7.74 24.40 -5.75
CA VAL A 39 7.64 23.06 -6.26
C VAL A 39 9.00 22.91 -6.88
N LYS A 40 9.93 22.52 -6.07
CA LYS A 40 11.23 22.10 -6.51
C LYS A 40 10.90 21.03 -7.48
N ALA A 41 11.02 21.44 -8.70
CA ALA A 41 10.67 20.76 -9.91
C ALA A 41 10.26 19.39 -9.51
N ALA A 42 8.97 19.15 -9.48
CA ALA A 42 8.55 17.89 -8.99
C ALA A 42 9.64 16.96 -9.36
N VAL A 43 10.42 16.54 -8.36
CA VAL A 43 11.11 15.31 -8.56
C VAL A 43 9.94 14.51 -9.03
N VAL A 44 9.88 14.27 -10.31
CA VAL A 44 9.00 13.26 -10.82
C VAL A 44 9.55 12.07 -10.10
N SER A 45 9.12 11.93 -8.87
CA SER A 45 9.07 10.63 -8.30
C SER A 45 8.24 9.96 -9.34
N HIS A 46 8.91 9.26 -10.21
CA HIS A 46 8.29 8.15 -10.83
C HIS A 46 7.79 7.43 -9.60
N ALA A 47 6.53 7.71 -9.26
CA ALA A 47 5.87 6.91 -8.27
C ALA A 47 6.13 5.52 -8.80
N SER A 48 7.15 4.90 -8.26
CA SER A 48 7.40 3.52 -8.52
C SER A 48 6.11 2.92 -8.09
N SER A 49 5.26 2.61 -9.03
CA SER A 49 4.03 1.89 -8.74
C SER A 49 4.46 0.50 -8.36
N ASP A 50 5.10 0.42 -7.20
CA ASP A 50 5.57 -0.82 -6.64
C ASP A 50 4.33 -1.59 -6.23
N HIS A 51 4.02 -2.61 -7.00
CA HIS A 51 2.91 -3.49 -6.73
C HIS A 51 3.37 -4.64 -5.86
N VAL A 52 2.60 -4.92 -4.82
CA VAL A 52 2.87 -6.03 -3.91
C VAL A 52 2.00 -7.21 -4.29
N PHE A 53 2.63 -8.31 -4.65
CA PHE A 53 1.97 -9.59 -4.92
C PHE A 53 2.37 -10.65 -3.91
N ARG A 54 1.63 -11.75 -3.90
CA ARG A 54 1.94 -12.91 -3.07
C ARG A 54 2.41 -14.07 -3.93
N THR A 55 3.32 -14.85 -3.39
CA THR A 55 3.79 -16.08 -4.03
C THR A 55 2.74 -17.19 -3.90
N LEU A 56 2.52 -17.92 -4.97
CA LEU A 56 1.58 -19.06 -5.02
C LEU A 56 2.23 -20.39 -4.68
N HIS A 57 3.55 -20.46 -4.76
CA HIS A 57 4.30 -21.70 -4.57
C HIS A 57 5.47 -21.53 -3.61
N THR A 58 5.86 -22.61 -2.98
CA THR A 58 7.10 -22.68 -2.22
C THR A 58 8.29 -22.79 -3.17
N GLY A 59 9.46 -22.35 -2.72
CA GLY A 59 10.69 -22.52 -3.49
C GLY A 59 10.74 -21.67 -4.76
N LEU A 60 10.04 -20.51 -4.78
CA LEU A 60 10.10 -19.60 -5.90
C LEU A 60 11.53 -19.09 -6.10
N ARG A 61 12.06 -19.34 -7.28
CA ARG A 61 13.42 -18.96 -7.64
C ARG A 61 13.47 -17.54 -8.17
N VAL A 62 14.22 -16.71 -7.49
CA VAL A 62 14.58 -15.37 -7.96
C VAL A 62 15.85 -15.48 -8.79
N ARG A 63 15.82 -14.96 -10.00
CA ARG A 63 16.91 -15.12 -10.98
C ARG A 63 17.48 -13.77 -11.39
N LYS A 64 18.72 -13.78 -11.81
CA LYS A 64 19.42 -12.57 -12.27
C LYS A 64 18.84 -12.00 -13.57
N ARG A 65 18.22 -12.83 -14.40
CA ARG A 65 17.59 -12.45 -15.68
C ARG A 65 16.27 -13.20 -15.86
N PRO A 66 15.38 -12.73 -16.74
CA PRO A 66 14.09 -13.38 -17.01
C PRO A 66 14.26 -14.65 -17.85
N SER A 67 14.97 -15.61 -17.31
CA SER A 67 15.28 -16.86 -18.01
C SER A 67 15.39 -17.99 -17.01
N THR A 68 14.89 -19.16 -17.40
CA THR A 68 14.99 -20.40 -16.61
C THR A 68 16.43 -20.91 -16.49
N SER A 69 17.31 -20.52 -17.40
CA SER A 69 18.75 -20.81 -17.36
C SER A 69 19.58 -19.78 -16.61
N ALA A 70 18.99 -18.65 -16.23
CA ALA A 70 19.70 -17.61 -15.50
C ALA A 70 20.06 -18.04 -14.09
N LYS A 71 21.14 -17.48 -13.57
CA LYS A 71 21.60 -17.73 -12.21
C LYS A 71 20.50 -17.43 -11.19
N ILE A 72 20.29 -18.34 -10.27
CA ILE A 72 19.40 -18.14 -9.12
C ILE A 72 20.16 -17.30 -8.10
N VAL A 73 19.55 -16.18 -7.68
CA VAL A 73 20.11 -15.26 -6.70
C VAL A 73 19.46 -15.42 -5.33
N ALA A 74 18.25 -15.95 -5.29
CA ALA A 74 17.54 -16.27 -4.05
C ALA A 74 16.44 -17.31 -4.30
N VAL A 75 15.96 -17.90 -3.22
CA VAL A 75 14.79 -18.79 -3.21
C VAL A 75 13.84 -18.32 -2.12
N LEU A 76 12.59 -18.09 -2.49
CA LEU A 76 11.53 -17.72 -1.55
C LEU A 76 10.81 -19.00 -1.12
N GLY A 77 11.02 -19.39 0.14
CA GLY A 77 10.59 -20.71 0.62
C GLY A 77 9.13 -20.82 1.01
N THR A 78 8.43 -19.71 1.23
CA THR A 78 7.10 -19.71 1.83
C THR A 78 6.03 -19.26 0.84
N VAL A 79 4.94 -20.04 0.74
CA VAL A 79 3.72 -19.63 0.01
C VAL A 79 3.11 -18.39 0.69
N GLY A 80 2.59 -17.48 -0.12
CA GLY A 80 1.98 -16.26 0.38
C GLY A 80 2.98 -15.18 0.80
N SER A 81 4.27 -15.39 0.58
CA SER A 81 5.29 -14.35 0.78
C SER A 81 5.01 -13.15 -0.09
N LYS A 82 5.16 -11.98 0.48
CA LYS A 82 5.00 -10.73 -0.26
C LYS A 82 6.25 -10.44 -1.09
N VAL A 83 6.03 -10.06 -2.33
CA VAL A 83 7.08 -9.57 -3.23
C VAL A 83 6.66 -8.21 -3.78
N THR A 84 7.59 -7.29 -3.84
CA THR A 84 7.36 -5.97 -4.42
C THR A 84 7.87 -5.97 -5.85
N VAL A 85 6.97 -5.76 -6.79
CA VAL A 85 7.23 -5.76 -8.23
C VAL A 85 7.36 -4.34 -8.74
N ASN A 86 8.40 -4.07 -9.49
CA ASN A 86 8.67 -2.77 -10.11
C ASN A 86 8.19 -2.71 -11.57
N CYS A 87 8.45 -3.75 -12.35
CA CYS A 87 8.11 -3.81 -13.76
C CYS A 87 8.02 -5.27 -14.24
N PHE A 88 7.50 -5.47 -15.45
CA PHE A 88 7.47 -6.78 -16.07
C PHE A 88 8.25 -6.80 -17.38
N THR A 89 8.70 -7.96 -17.78
CA THR A 89 9.30 -8.22 -19.08
C THR A 89 8.93 -9.61 -19.55
N ARG A 90 9.31 -9.95 -20.74
CA ARG A 90 9.10 -11.29 -21.28
C ARG A 90 10.42 -12.07 -21.28
N GLY A 91 10.33 -13.35 -21.04
CA GLY A 91 11.49 -14.23 -20.97
C GLY A 91 11.15 -15.66 -21.32
N SER A 92 11.84 -16.61 -20.71
CA SER A 92 11.58 -18.03 -20.91
C SER A 92 10.15 -18.39 -20.52
N THR A 93 9.51 -19.22 -21.32
CA THR A 93 8.17 -19.73 -21.02
C THR A 93 8.23 -20.70 -19.84
N VAL A 94 7.36 -20.45 -18.85
CA VAL A 94 7.18 -21.28 -17.66
C VAL A 94 5.71 -21.66 -17.60
N PHE A 95 5.39 -22.92 -17.78
CA PHE A 95 4.01 -23.45 -17.82
C PHE A 95 3.06 -22.65 -18.75
N GLY A 96 3.53 -22.28 -19.93
CA GLY A 96 2.76 -21.53 -20.92
C GLY A 96 2.76 -20.01 -20.73
N ASP A 97 3.33 -19.49 -19.68
CA ASP A 97 3.48 -18.07 -19.44
C ASP A 97 4.93 -17.61 -19.65
N ASN A 98 5.13 -16.53 -20.39
CA ASN A 98 6.44 -15.95 -20.66
C ASN A 98 6.64 -14.60 -19.94
N VAL A 99 5.72 -14.18 -19.09
CA VAL A 99 5.85 -12.94 -18.33
C VAL A 99 6.74 -13.16 -17.12
N TRP A 100 7.67 -12.25 -16.92
CA TRP A 100 8.56 -12.21 -15.79
C TRP A 100 8.45 -10.86 -15.11
N TYR A 101 8.49 -10.87 -13.80
CA TYR A 101 8.44 -9.66 -13.00
C TYR A 101 9.79 -9.37 -12.38
N HIS A 102 10.21 -8.12 -12.50
CA HIS A 102 11.34 -7.62 -11.75
C HIS A 102 10.86 -7.28 -10.34
N ILE A 103 11.37 -7.98 -9.36
CA ILE A 103 11.09 -7.73 -7.95
C ILE A 103 12.24 -6.98 -7.30
N VAL A 104 11.92 -6.09 -6.38
CA VAL A 104 12.89 -5.30 -5.62
C VAL A 104 12.94 -5.72 -4.14
N GLN A 105 11.89 -6.39 -3.67
CA GLN A 105 11.82 -6.94 -2.32
C GLN A 105 11.20 -8.35 -2.37
N PRO A 106 11.61 -9.26 -1.51
CA PRO A 106 12.69 -9.19 -0.49
C PRO A 106 14.11 -9.26 -1.07
N ARG A 107 14.23 -9.55 -2.33
CA ARG A 107 15.48 -9.65 -3.09
C ARG A 107 15.30 -9.09 -4.49
N ASP A 108 16.29 -8.38 -4.97
CA ASP A 108 16.33 -7.89 -6.34
C ASP A 108 16.57 -9.05 -7.33
N GLY A 109 15.74 -9.10 -8.37
CA GLY A 109 15.84 -10.09 -9.42
C GLY A 109 14.54 -10.33 -10.16
N PHE A 110 14.51 -11.37 -10.97
CA PHE A 110 13.37 -11.73 -11.79
C PHE A 110 12.71 -13.02 -11.32
N VAL A 111 11.39 -13.00 -11.30
CA VAL A 111 10.56 -14.17 -11.00
C VAL A 111 9.57 -14.41 -12.13
N ALA A 112 9.26 -15.68 -12.41
CA ALA A 112 8.25 -16.02 -13.39
C ALA A 112 6.85 -15.62 -12.89
N GLY A 113 6.07 -14.97 -13.73
CA GLY A 113 4.72 -14.49 -13.39
C GLY A 113 3.78 -15.60 -12.96
N PHE A 114 3.91 -16.77 -13.57
CA PHE A 114 3.12 -17.95 -13.22
C PHE A 114 3.05 -18.26 -11.71
N TYR A 115 4.11 -17.94 -10.97
CA TYR A 115 4.19 -18.20 -9.53
C TYR A 115 3.67 -17.07 -8.64
N LEU A 116 3.17 -15.99 -9.21
CA LEU A 116 2.65 -14.85 -8.46
C LEU A 116 1.14 -14.72 -8.59
N ALA A 117 0.49 -14.31 -7.52
CA ALA A 117 -0.94 -14.01 -7.50
C ALA A 117 -1.20 -12.63 -8.12
N THR A 118 -1.10 -12.54 -9.44
CA THR A 118 -1.22 -11.29 -10.21
C THR A 118 -2.61 -11.03 -10.75
N GLY A 119 -3.44 -12.07 -10.81
CA GLY A 119 -4.78 -12.00 -11.43
C GLY A 119 -4.77 -11.99 -12.96
N GLY A 120 -3.61 -11.94 -13.57
CA GLY A 120 -3.39 -11.96 -15.02
C GLY A 120 -1.95 -11.61 -15.34
N ASP A 121 -1.44 -12.06 -16.48
CA ASP A 121 -0.06 -11.82 -16.88
C ASP A 121 0.00 -11.18 -18.28
N PRO A 122 0.52 -9.95 -18.37
CA PRO A 122 1.01 -9.11 -17.28
C PRO A 122 -0.12 -8.55 -16.40
N ALA A 123 0.18 -8.35 -15.12
CA ALA A 123 -0.76 -7.75 -14.20
C ALA A 123 -1.09 -6.32 -14.62
N ALA A 124 -2.36 -5.92 -14.44
CA ALA A 124 -2.81 -4.59 -14.80
C ALA A 124 -2.07 -3.51 -14.00
N GLY A 125 -1.72 -2.42 -14.68
CA GLY A 125 -1.08 -1.27 -14.07
C GLY A 125 0.44 -1.39 -13.86
N ILE A 126 1.05 -2.52 -14.19
CA ILE A 126 2.49 -2.67 -14.12
C ILE A 126 3.13 -2.24 -15.45
N ARG A 127 4.13 -1.40 -15.35
CA ARG A 127 4.90 -0.95 -16.53
C ARG A 127 5.79 -2.07 -17.08
N HIS A 128 6.08 -1.98 -18.36
CA HIS A 128 7.16 -2.77 -18.97
C HIS A 128 8.53 -2.28 -18.46
N CYS A 129 9.43 -3.21 -18.22
CA CYS A 129 10.79 -2.87 -17.80
C CYS A 129 11.59 -2.11 -18.86
#